data_6762ab9ba80bd00f4f72f073110bf2ad
#
_entry.id   6762ab9ba80bd00f4f72f073110bf2ad
#
_cell.length_a   1.000
_cell.length_b   1.000
_cell.length_c   1.000
_cell.angle_alpha   90.00
_cell.angle_beta   90.00
_cell.angle_gamma   90.00
#
_symmetry.space_group_name_H-M   'P 1'
#
loop_
_entity.id
_entity.type
_entity.pdbx_description
1 polymer ?
#
loop_
_entity_poly.entity_id
_entity_poly.type
_entity_poly.pdbx_seq_one_letter_code
_entity_poly.pdbx_strand_id
1 'polypeptide(L)'
;MKETEKIEIMHFDQEGYLEDGKALYETGKKMTALADKVADEGYDAVFLMGVGGTWDELMQLEYLMNKFGDRDLEVYLIHAAEWNVSGHKRMTDKSVVLTASESGTTPEVLEAVKKMKDMGVRVYAMTK
;
A
#
# COMPACT_ATOMS: atom_id res chain seq x y z
N MET A 1 -14.20 34.37 28.79
CA MET A 1 -13.84 33.16 27.99
C MET A 1 -14.13 31.98 28.91
N LYS A 2 -15.08 31.13 28.53
CA LYS A 2 -15.29 29.86 29.24
C LYS A 2 -14.08 28.98 28.96
N GLU A 3 -13.40 28.53 30.04
CA GLU A 3 -12.45 27.42 29.92
C GLU A 3 -13.14 26.25 29.21
N THR A 4 -12.65 25.90 28.06
CA THR A 4 -13.06 24.67 27.40
C THR A 4 -12.60 23.53 28.29
N GLU A 5 -13.54 22.83 28.92
CA GLU A 5 -13.26 21.58 29.62
C GLU A 5 -12.41 20.69 28.69
N LYS A 6 -11.21 20.34 29.14
CA LYS A 6 -10.39 19.34 28.46
C LYS A 6 -11.17 18.02 28.49
N ILE A 7 -11.68 17.61 27.35
CA ILE A 7 -12.25 16.27 27.19
C ILE A 7 -11.05 15.30 27.23
N GLU A 8 -10.92 14.57 28.31
CA GLU A 8 -9.92 13.51 28.43
C GLU A 8 -10.41 12.29 27.64
N ILE A 9 -9.80 12.07 26.48
CA ILE A 9 -10.08 10.87 25.68
C ILE A 9 -9.26 9.73 26.29
N MET A 10 -9.96 8.76 26.88
CA MET A 10 -9.33 7.59 27.51
C MET A 10 -8.45 6.86 26.49
N HIS A 11 -7.20 6.59 26.85
CA HIS A 11 -6.20 5.90 26.04
C HIS A 11 -5.72 6.63 24.77
N PHE A 12 -5.92 7.95 24.66
CA PHE A 12 -5.36 8.73 23.57
C PHE A 12 -3.98 9.30 23.93
N ASP A 13 -2.95 8.78 23.27
CA ASP A 13 -1.59 9.31 23.35
C ASP A 13 -1.42 10.44 22.33
N GLN A 14 -1.58 11.69 22.81
CA GLN A 14 -1.48 12.88 21.95
C GLN A 14 -0.05 13.09 21.43
N GLU A 15 0.97 12.80 22.22
CA GLU A 15 2.36 13.01 21.82
C GLU A 15 2.75 11.98 20.74
N GLY A 16 2.45 10.72 20.97
CA GLY A 16 2.66 9.64 19.98
C GLY A 16 1.92 9.90 18.68
N TYR A 17 0.67 10.38 18.73
CA TYR A 17 -0.09 10.75 17.53
C TYR A 17 0.58 11.87 16.71
N LEU A 18 1.13 12.89 17.38
CA LEU A 18 1.85 13.98 16.71
C LEU A 18 3.19 13.51 16.12
N GLU A 19 3.89 12.61 16.79
CA GLU A 19 5.12 12.00 16.28
C GLU A 19 4.84 11.12 15.06
N ASP A 20 3.81 10.30 15.11
CA ASP A 20 3.36 9.48 13.97
C ASP A 20 2.99 10.37 12.76
N GLY A 21 2.31 11.49 12.99
CA GLY A 21 1.99 12.45 11.94
C GLY A 21 3.24 13.06 11.27
N LYS A 22 4.28 13.35 12.03
CA LYS A 22 5.58 13.82 11.48
C LYS A 22 6.26 12.70 10.69
N ALA A 23 6.29 11.48 11.23
CA ALA A 23 6.86 10.33 10.55
C ALA A 23 6.15 10.02 9.24
N LEU A 24 4.83 10.15 9.21
CA LEU A 24 4.02 9.98 8.00
C LEU A 24 4.39 11.01 6.91
N TYR A 25 4.60 12.26 7.29
CA TYR A 25 5.04 13.30 6.34
C TYR A 25 6.40 13.00 5.71
N GLU A 26 7.38 12.56 6.49
CA GLU A 26 8.69 12.17 5.97
C GLU A 26 8.61 10.89 5.12
N THR A 27 7.74 9.95 5.48
CA THR A 27 7.46 8.75 4.68
C THR A 27 6.85 9.14 3.33
N GLY A 28 5.95 10.12 3.28
CA GLY A 28 5.38 10.64 2.05
C GLY A 28 6.44 11.12 1.05
N LYS A 29 7.47 11.82 1.52
CA LYS A 29 8.60 12.23 0.66
C LYS A 29 9.37 11.04 0.09
N LYS A 30 9.62 10.01 0.90
CA LYS A 30 10.28 8.78 0.44
C LYS A 30 9.42 8.03 -0.58
N MET A 31 8.10 8.00 -0.38
CA MET A 31 7.17 7.38 -1.32
C MET A 31 7.13 8.11 -2.66
N THR A 32 7.17 9.45 -2.67
CA THR A 32 7.26 10.23 -3.91
C THR A 32 8.53 9.89 -4.68
N ALA A 33 9.69 9.90 -4.02
CA ALA A 33 10.95 9.53 -4.67
C ALA A 33 10.95 8.09 -5.20
N LEU A 34 10.30 7.16 -4.50
CA LEU A 34 10.13 5.79 -4.96
C LEU A 34 9.22 5.72 -6.20
N ALA A 35 8.12 6.47 -6.22
CA ALA A 35 7.20 6.52 -7.34
C ALA A 35 7.91 7.08 -8.61
N ASP A 36 8.68 8.15 -8.47
CA ASP A 36 9.48 8.72 -9.56
C ASP A 36 10.46 7.67 -10.11
N LYS A 37 11.18 6.97 -9.23
CA LYS A 37 12.10 5.90 -9.64
C LYS A 37 11.38 4.78 -10.39
N VAL A 38 10.23 4.33 -9.90
CA VAL A 38 9.43 3.27 -10.54
C VAL A 38 8.94 3.71 -11.92
N ALA A 39 8.51 4.99 -12.03
CA ALA A 39 8.07 5.56 -13.31
C ALA A 39 9.23 5.62 -14.33
N ASP A 40 10.42 6.05 -13.91
CA ASP A 40 11.61 6.12 -14.75
C ASP A 40 12.08 4.72 -15.23
N GLU A 41 11.97 3.71 -14.38
CA GLU A 41 12.29 2.31 -14.71
C GLU A 41 11.26 1.67 -15.66
N GLY A 42 10.05 2.23 -15.73
CA GLY A 42 8.91 1.72 -16.50
C GLY A 42 8.26 0.50 -15.88
N TYR A 43 6.99 0.28 -16.19
CA TYR A 43 6.19 -0.87 -15.75
C TYR A 43 5.02 -1.10 -16.73
N ASP A 44 4.43 -2.29 -16.71
CA ASP A 44 3.28 -2.64 -17.55
C ASP A 44 1.94 -2.58 -16.80
N ALA A 45 1.96 -2.83 -15.49
CA ALA A 45 0.77 -2.74 -14.64
C ALA A 45 1.17 -2.51 -13.17
N VAL A 46 0.26 -1.90 -12.42
CA VAL A 46 0.35 -1.73 -10.96
C VAL A 46 -0.67 -2.62 -10.28
N PHE A 47 -0.22 -3.39 -9.30
CA PHE A 47 -1.08 -4.21 -8.46
C PHE A 47 -1.07 -3.68 -7.03
N LEU A 48 -2.24 -3.50 -6.48
CA LEU A 48 -2.44 -3.12 -5.08
C LEU A 48 -2.88 -4.38 -4.33
N MET A 49 -2.10 -4.84 -3.37
CA MET A 49 -2.33 -6.11 -2.69
C MET A 49 -2.50 -5.91 -1.18
N GLY A 50 -3.56 -6.47 -0.62
CA GLY A 50 -3.82 -6.44 0.82
C GLY A 50 -4.67 -7.63 1.28
N VAL A 51 -4.96 -7.64 2.59
CA VAL A 51 -5.87 -8.58 3.26
C VAL A 51 -6.67 -7.81 4.30
N GLY A 52 -7.99 -8.03 4.36
CA GLY A 52 -8.86 -7.35 5.32
C GLY A 52 -8.81 -5.84 5.21
N GLY A 53 -8.61 -5.12 6.32
CA GLY A 53 -8.62 -3.65 6.36
C GLY A 53 -7.63 -3.00 5.40
N THR A 54 -6.44 -3.55 5.21
CA THR A 54 -5.48 -3.01 4.24
C THR A 54 -5.94 -3.17 2.79
N TRP A 55 -6.69 -4.23 2.48
CA TRP A 55 -7.33 -4.39 1.17
C TRP A 55 -8.42 -3.34 0.95
N ASP A 56 -9.24 -3.07 1.99
CA ASP A 56 -10.28 -2.04 1.94
C ASP A 56 -9.69 -0.62 1.72
N GLU A 57 -8.58 -0.31 2.37
CA GLU A 57 -7.85 0.96 2.17
C GLU A 57 -7.29 1.10 0.74
N LEU A 58 -6.72 0.03 0.21
CA LEU A 58 -6.16 0.02 -1.14
C LEU A 58 -7.23 0.10 -2.24
N MET A 59 -8.48 -0.31 -1.95
CA MET A 59 -9.63 -0.14 -2.86
C MET A 59 -9.88 1.34 -3.20
N GLN A 60 -9.73 2.23 -2.22
CA GLN A 60 -9.87 3.67 -2.46
C GLN A 60 -8.76 4.20 -3.36
N LEU A 61 -7.53 3.72 -3.15
CA LEU A 61 -6.39 4.09 -3.99
C LEU A 61 -6.56 3.58 -5.41
N GLU A 62 -6.99 2.33 -5.59
CA GLU A 62 -7.30 1.75 -6.91
C GLU A 62 -8.30 2.59 -7.67
N TYR A 63 -9.41 2.99 -7.02
CA TYR A 63 -10.41 3.86 -7.62
C TYR A 63 -9.83 5.21 -8.07
N LEU A 64 -9.00 5.85 -7.23
CA LEU A 64 -8.39 7.14 -7.55
C LEU A 64 -7.41 7.02 -8.72
N MET A 65 -6.58 5.99 -8.73
CA MET A 65 -5.61 5.76 -9.80
C MET A 65 -6.29 5.46 -11.12
N ASN A 66 -7.34 4.64 -11.14
CA ASN A 66 -8.10 4.33 -12.35
C ASN A 66 -8.92 5.54 -12.87
N LYS A 67 -9.34 6.44 -11.96
CA LYS A 67 -10.15 7.60 -12.35
C LYS A 67 -9.31 8.79 -12.82
N PHE A 68 -8.16 9.02 -12.20
CA PHE A 68 -7.37 10.24 -12.40
C PHE A 68 -5.96 9.98 -12.94
N GLY A 69 -5.54 8.72 -13.03
CA GLY A 69 -4.26 8.33 -13.61
C GLY A 69 -4.23 8.50 -15.13
N ASP A 70 -3.06 8.29 -15.70
CA ASP A 70 -2.88 8.32 -17.15
C ASP A 70 -3.73 7.24 -17.83
N ARG A 71 -4.12 7.48 -19.10
CA ARG A 71 -5.01 6.58 -19.85
C ARG A 71 -4.46 5.17 -20.01
N ASP A 72 -3.15 5.05 -20.07
CA ASP A 72 -2.46 3.76 -20.29
C ASP A 72 -2.06 3.08 -18.97
N LEU A 73 -2.41 3.67 -17.81
CA LEU A 73 -2.15 3.09 -16.51
C LEU A 73 -3.14 1.96 -16.22
N GLU A 74 -2.63 0.73 -16.14
CA GLU A 74 -3.41 -0.42 -15.69
C GLU A 74 -3.20 -0.65 -14.19
N VAL A 75 -4.27 -0.56 -13.40
CA VAL A 75 -4.24 -0.77 -11.94
C VAL A 75 -5.22 -1.86 -11.55
N TYR A 76 -4.75 -2.81 -10.76
CA TYR A 76 -5.53 -3.95 -10.30
C TYR A 76 -5.46 -4.06 -8.78
N LEU A 77 -6.62 -4.21 -8.15
CA LEU A 77 -6.72 -4.55 -6.73
C LEU A 77 -6.80 -6.08 -6.57
N ILE A 78 -5.91 -6.66 -5.80
CA ILE A 78 -5.86 -8.11 -5.57
C ILE A 78 -5.86 -8.43 -4.08
N HIS A 79 -6.55 -9.52 -3.72
CA HIS A 79 -6.52 -10.07 -2.37
C HIS A 79 -5.41 -11.14 -2.31
N ALA A 80 -4.51 -11.05 -1.34
CA ALA A 80 -3.33 -11.92 -1.30
C ALA A 80 -3.67 -13.42 -1.25
N ALA A 81 -4.68 -13.82 -0.47
CA ALA A 81 -5.10 -15.22 -0.39
C ALA A 81 -5.67 -15.74 -1.71
N GLU A 82 -6.47 -14.95 -2.41
CA GLU A 82 -7.01 -15.30 -3.72
C GLU A 82 -5.89 -15.42 -4.76
N TRP A 83 -4.99 -14.44 -4.78
CA TRP A 83 -3.87 -14.45 -5.70
C TRP A 83 -2.94 -15.65 -5.49
N ASN A 84 -2.74 -16.10 -4.25
CA ASN A 84 -1.95 -17.31 -3.94
C ASN A 84 -2.48 -18.57 -4.60
N VAL A 85 -3.78 -18.61 -4.89
CA VAL A 85 -4.47 -19.76 -5.51
C VAL A 85 -4.56 -19.60 -7.02
N SER A 86 -4.94 -18.42 -7.51
CA SER A 86 -5.32 -18.20 -8.91
C SER A 86 -4.28 -17.41 -9.73
N GLY A 87 -3.36 -16.71 -9.06
CA GLY A 87 -2.50 -15.74 -9.75
C GLY A 87 -3.29 -14.60 -10.39
N HIS A 88 -2.69 -13.90 -11.35
CA HIS A 88 -3.36 -12.92 -12.18
C HIS A 88 -2.76 -12.89 -13.58
N LYS A 89 -3.58 -13.05 -14.62
CA LYS A 89 -3.14 -13.17 -16.02
C LYS A 89 -2.36 -11.97 -16.58
N ARG A 90 -2.54 -10.80 -15.98
CA ARG A 90 -1.85 -9.55 -16.39
C ARG A 90 -0.55 -9.31 -15.64
N MET A 91 -0.24 -10.12 -14.63
CA MET A 91 0.99 -9.97 -13.85
C MET A 91 2.17 -10.57 -14.62
N THR A 92 3.20 -9.78 -14.81
CA THR A 92 4.45 -10.14 -15.49
C THR A 92 5.66 -9.74 -14.64
N ASP A 93 6.85 -10.06 -15.06
CA ASP A 93 8.12 -9.62 -14.44
C ASP A 93 8.35 -8.10 -14.52
N LYS A 94 7.56 -7.39 -15.38
CA LYS A 94 7.58 -5.92 -15.48
C LYS A 94 6.54 -5.25 -14.60
N SER A 95 5.68 -6.01 -13.95
CA SER A 95 4.65 -5.47 -13.06
C SER A 95 5.25 -4.94 -11.76
N VAL A 96 4.53 -4.02 -11.14
CA VAL A 96 4.84 -3.46 -9.82
C VAL A 96 3.71 -3.79 -8.86
N VAL A 97 4.05 -4.26 -7.67
CA VAL A 97 3.10 -4.54 -6.60
C VAL A 97 3.36 -3.61 -5.43
N LEU A 98 2.33 -2.92 -4.98
CA LEU A 98 2.29 -2.23 -3.70
C LEU A 98 1.47 -3.08 -2.73
N THR A 99 2.05 -3.45 -1.60
CA THR A 99 1.34 -4.18 -0.56
C THR A 99 1.39 -3.44 0.77
N ALA A 100 0.33 -3.53 1.54
CA ALA A 100 0.25 -2.99 2.88
C ALA A 100 -0.04 -4.12 3.88
N SER A 101 0.68 -4.12 5.00
CA SER A 101 0.43 -5.03 6.11
C SER A 101 0.87 -4.36 7.40
N GLU A 102 -0.06 -4.10 8.31
CA GLU A 102 0.27 -3.43 9.57
C GLU A 102 1.34 -4.17 10.36
N SER A 103 1.17 -5.48 10.52
CA SER A 103 2.12 -6.32 11.27
C SER A 103 3.36 -6.72 10.47
N GLY A 104 3.32 -6.63 9.14
CA GLY A 104 4.34 -7.19 8.26
C GLY A 104 4.46 -8.73 8.28
N THR A 105 3.57 -9.42 9.00
CA THR A 105 3.65 -10.88 9.25
C THR A 105 2.44 -11.66 8.77
N THR A 106 1.51 -11.03 8.01
CA THR A 106 0.32 -11.68 7.47
C THR A 106 0.73 -12.83 6.54
N PRO A 107 0.40 -14.10 6.87
CA PRO A 107 0.92 -15.27 6.14
C PRO A 107 0.62 -15.24 4.65
N GLU A 108 -0.60 -14.87 4.27
CA GLU A 108 -1.06 -14.82 2.87
C GLU A 108 -0.27 -13.78 2.07
N VAL A 109 0.06 -12.64 2.70
CA VAL A 109 0.87 -11.58 2.09
C VAL A 109 2.31 -12.06 1.90
N LEU A 110 2.90 -12.68 2.92
CA LEU A 110 4.28 -13.20 2.86
C LEU A 110 4.44 -14.28 1.78
N GLU A 111 3.48 -15.19 1.68
CA GLU A 111 3.46 -16.24 0.65
C GLU A 111 3.36 -15.61 -0.75
N ALA A 112 2.44 -14.67 -0.95
CA ALA A 112 2.25 -13.98 -2.22
C ALA A 112 3.52 -13.20 -2.62
N VAL A 113 4.11 -12.43 -1.71
CA VAL A 113 5.35 -11.67 -1.96
C VAL A 113 6.48 -12.59 -2.37
N LYS A 114 6.64 -13.75 -1.71
CA LYS A 114 7.67 -14.72 -2.07
C LYS A 114 7.49 -15.24 -3.50
N LYS A 115 6.27 -15.68 -3.85
CA LYS A 115 5.95 -16.16 -5.20
C LYS A 115 6.17 -15.08 -6.27
N MET A 116 5.74 -13.85 -6.00
CA MET A 116 5.91 -12.72 -6.91
C MET A 116 7.39 -12.39 -7.14
N LYS A 117 8.20 -12.41 -6.09
CA LYS A 117 9.67 -12.23 -6.21
C LYS A 117 10.33 -13.33 -7.03
N ASP A 118 9.91 -14.57 -6.86
CA ASP A 118 10.40 -15.70 -7.66
C ASP A 118 10.02 -15.56 -9.16
N MET A 119 8.94 -14.83 -9.46
CA MET A 119 8.52 -14.46 -10.82
C MET A 119 9.26 -13.22 -11.38
N GLY A 120 10.12 -12.57 -10.60
CA GLY A 120 10.81 -11.33 -10.98
C GLY A 120 9.98 -10.05 -10.80
N VAL A 121 8.80 -10.13 -10.21
CA VAL A 121 7.92 -8.97 -9.96
C VAL A 121 8.53 -8.05 -8.90
N ARG A 122 8.49 -6.75 -9.14
CA ARG A 122 8.93 -5.73 -8.17
C ARG A 122 7.86 -5.51 -7.12
N VAL A 123 8.17 -5.83 -5.87
CA VAL A 123 7.22 -5.69 -4.75
C VAL A 123 7.74 -4.66 -3.75
N TYR A 124 6.90 -3.70 -3.44
CA TYR A 124 7.14 -2.67 -2.42
C TYR A 124 6.12 -2.85 -1.29
N ALA A 125 6.60 -2.97 -0.07
CA ALA A 125 5.77 -3.21 1.10
C ALA A 125 5.76 -2.00 2.04
N MET A 126 4.58 -1.62 2.49
CA MET A 126 4.36 -0.68 3.57
C MET A 126 4.01 -1.46 4.84
N THR A 127 4.85 -1.34 5.85
CA THR A 127 4.63 -1.98 7.16
C THR A 127 4.94 -0.99 8.27
N LYS A 128 4.39 -1.24 9.44
CA LYS A 128 4.67 -0.46 10.64
C LYS A 128 6.02 -0.83 11.26
#